data_8b2642a0011eb586bb25759c4cc29b57
#
_entry.id   8b2642a0011eb586bb25759c4cc29b57
#
_cell.length_a   1.000
_cell.length_b   1.000
_cell.length_c   1.000
_cell.angle_alpha   90.00
_cell.angle_beta   90.00
_cell.angle_gamma   90.00
#
_symmetry.space_group_name_H-M   'P 1'
#
loop_
_entity.id
_entity.type
_entity.pdbx_description
1 polymer ?
#
loop_
_entity_poly.entity_id
_entity_poly.type
_entity_poly.pdbx_seq_one_letter_code
_entity_poly.pdbx_strand_id
1 'polypeptide(L)'
;MTRKLLLTIIALLSIISLDTNAQNTETAKYMHVSDVSLLRDGDEVIIVSSGCGVAMSRYQNAKKEYILPCAVSVFEEDGLDMVSCETDSMAVFTLKKVSGGWRLKDAKSGWLSTKKSPASSLFYSDNETEKRNLIDIKFSNEGNAHFVFKNIENSEKDCLDYNYGSVRFARYSAYDVYGKVQIYRRYVAPVVVENLTLGEAEGNADLVSYYQDAYVHNITIDRTFRADGGYYTLCLPFALTEDDMRTAFPGMQFKQLKDIEEVDEDKVVYHFLSVKSTVAGEPYLVRILPGVTNDIVKPVVKNKFILATKPSVMSSLLSSGHFKFIGIYDPTLIPADGRYRFVSADGTDLVPPNTEGNLKGLRAYFLLPEPYATCEFDSNGKPRAVVIAVDGAELSK
;
A
#
# COMPACT_ATOMS: atom_id res chain seq x y z
N MET A 1 -13.33 -32.41 -21.04
CA MET A 1 -14.45 -31.53 -21.45
C MET A 1 -15.49 -31.42 -20.31
N THR A 2 -15.09 -31.09 -19.05
CA THR A 2 -16.01 -31.07 -17.88
C THR A 2 -15.55 -30.14 -16.73
N ARG A 3 -14.59 -29.23 -16.94
CA ARG A 3 -14.14 -28.27 -15.90
C ARG A 3 -14.64 -26.82 -16.08
N LYS A 4 -15.27 -26.49 -17.19
CA LYS A 4 -15.84 -25.13 -17.43
C LYS A 4 -17.26 -24.94 -16.89
N LEU A 5 -17.93 -25.99 -16.40
CA LEU A 5 -19.33 -25.94 -15.98
C LEU A 5 -19.52 -25.65 -14.48
N LEU A 6 -18.46 -25.76 -13.65
CA LEU A 6 -18.58 -25.55 -12.20
C LEU A 6 -18.40 -24.08 -11.77
N LEU A 7 -17.70 -23.28 -12.57
CA LEU A 7 -17.54 -21.82 -12.30
C LEU A 7 -18.76 -20.99 -12.66
N THR A 8 -19.64 -21.51 -13.51
CA THR A 8 -20.84 -20.78 -13.96
C THR A 8 -22.03 -20.88 -12.98
N ILE A 9 -21.99 -21.83 -12.04
CA ILE A 9 -23.11 -22.07 -11.10
C ILE A 9 -22.98 -21.24 -9.82
N ILE A 10 -21.76 -20.82 -9.44
CA ILE A 10 -21.55 -19.96 -8.25
C ILE A 10 -21.84 -18.49 -8.55
N ALA A 11 -21.74 -18.08 -9.82
CA ALA A 11 -22.04 -16.69 -10.24
C ALA A 11 -23.56 -16.42 -10.42
N LEU A 12 -24.44 -17.42 -10.34
CA LEU A 12 -25.87 -17.27 -10.62
C LEU A 12 -26.77 -17.19 -9.39
N LEU A 13 -26.23 -17.20 -8.18
CA LEU A 13 -27.02 -17.16 -6.93
C LEU A 13 -26.94 -15.84 -6.17
N SER A 14 -26.29 -14.80 -6.72
CA SER A 14 -26.27 -13.46 -6.15
C SER A 14 -27.01 -12.39 -6.96
N ILE A 15 -27.80 -12.78 -7.95
CA ILE A 15 -28.64 -11.84 -8.71
C ILE A 15 -30.10 -12.25 -8.52
N ILE A 16 -30.71 -11.93 -7.41
CA ILE A 16 -32.15 -11.66 -7.27
C ILE A 16 -32.33 -10.88 -5.95
N SER A 17 -32.28 -9.59 -6.02
CA SER A 17 -33.23 -8.65 -5.42
C SER A 17 -32.99 -7.26 -5.99
N LEU A 18 -33.43 -7.05 -7.20
CA LEU A 18 -33.79 -5.73 -7.68
C LEU A 18 -35.18 -5.44 -7.09
N ASP A 19 -35.25 -5.03 -5.84
CA ASP A 19 -36.41 -4.29 -5.35
C ASP A 19 -36.29 -2.86 -5.85
N THR A 20 -36.98 -2.62 -6.94
CA THR A 20 -37.36 -1.29 -7.40
C THR A 20 -38.37 -0.70 -6.40
N ASN A 21 -37.97 0.42 -5.80
CA ASN A 21 -38.76 1.39 -5.04
C ASN A 21 -38.46 1.44 -3.53
N ALA A 22 -37.37 2.11 -3.23
CA ALA A 22 -37.24 3.20 -2.26
C ALA A 22 -35.82 3.72 -2.44
N GLN A 23 -35.66 4.93 -2.99
CA GLN A 23 -34.44 5.69 -2.80
C GLN A 23 -34.31 5.99 -1.29
N ASN A 24 -33.87 5.00 -0.52
CA ASN A 24 -33.13 5.30 0.70
C ASN A 24 -31.81 5.90 0.17
N THR A 25 -31.77 7.21 0.07
CA THR A 25 -30.51 7.93 -0.05
C THR A 25 -29.78 7.75 1.28
N GLU A 26 -29.16 6.58 1.43
CA GLU A 26 -28.30 6.33 2.57
C GLU A 26 -27.24 7.43 2.58
N THR A 27 -27.20 8.21 3.64
CA THR A 27 -26.28 9.33 3.78
C THR A 27 -24.86 8.79 3.66
N ALA A 28 -24.10 9.27 2.69
CA ALA A 28 -22.74 8.79 2.45
C ALA A 28 -21.88 8.98 3.71
N LYS A 29 -21.25 7.89 4.13
CA LYS A 29 -20.34 7.86 5.27
C LYS A 29 -18.90 7.91 4.77
N TYR A 30 -18.03 8.53 5.54
CA TYR A 30 -16.61 8.64 5.26
C TYR A 30 -15.83 8.26 6.51
N MET A 31 -14.80 7.42 6.37
CA MET A 31 -13.94 6.97 7.47
C MET A 31 -12.62 7.71 7.49
N HIS A 32 -12.08 7.98 8.67
CA HIS A 32 -10.80 8.65 8.87
C HIS A 32 -9.65 7.85 8.24
N VAL A 33 -8.74 8.56 7.57
CA VAL A 33 -7.50 8.02 7.01
C VAL A 33 -6.34 8.66 7.77
N SER A 34 -5.51 7.85 8.39
CA SER A 34 -4.39 8.29 9.24
C SER A 34 -3.02 8.12 8.62
N ASP A 35 -2.93 7.50 7.43
CA ASP A 35 -1.68 7.23 6.73
C ASP A 35 -1.83 7.34 5.22
N VAL A 36 -0.79 7.84 4.55
CA VAL A 36 -0.79 8.04 3.09
C VAL A 36 -0.83 6.73 2.29
N SER A 37 -0.37 5.62 2.86
CA SER A 37 -0.43 4.30 2.23
C SER A 37 -1.86 3.78 2.06
N LEU A 38 -2.81 4.33 2.83
CA LEU A 38 -4.23 4.01 2.74
C LEU A 38 -4.96 4.79 1.65
N LEU A 39 -4.31 5.76 0.99
CA LEU A 39 -4.88 6.55 -0.11
C LEU A 39 -4.55 5.93 -1.45
N ARG A 40 -5.54 5.88 -2.34
CA ARG A 40 -5.43 5.32 -3.69
C ARG A 40 -5.85 6.31 -4.76
N ASP A 41 -5.35 6.10 -5.96
CA ASP A 41 -5.84 6.81 -7.14
C ASP A 41 -7.32 6.47 -7.37
N GLY A 42 -8.16 7.50 -7.54
CA GLY A 42 -9.60 7.34 -7.68
C GLY A 42 -10.40 7.36 -6.37
N ASP A 43 -9.77 7.34 -5.19
CA ASP A 43 -10.50 7.44 -3.92
C ASP A 43 -11.36 8.71 -3.85
N GLU A 44 -12.60 8.58 -3.37
CA GLU A 44 -13.43 9.72 -2.98
C GLU A 44 -13.14 10.10 -1.54
N VAL A 45 -12.68 11.33 -1.34
CA VAL A 45 -12.31 11.85 -0.01
C VAL A 45 -12.95 13.19 0.29
N ILE A 46 -13.08 13.48 1.59
CA ILE A 46 -13.47 14.79 2.10
C ILE A 46 -12.40 15.31 3.05
N ILE A 47 -12.29 16.64 3.14
CA ILE A 47 -11.36 17.32 4.05
C ILE A 47 -12.16 17.92 5.20
N VAL A 48 -11.85 17.51 6.40
CA VAL A 48 -12.65 17.77 7.61
C VAL A 48 -11.76 18.36 8.70
N SER A 49 -12.28 19.31 9.46
CA SER A 49 -11.79 19.64 10.80
C SER A 49 -12.75 19.02 11.80
N SER A 50 -12.47 17.78 12.22
CA SER A 50 -13.39 16.98 13.02
C SER A 50 -13.64 17.60 14.41
N GLY A 51 -12.59 18.17 15.03
CA GLY A 51 -12.72 18.90 16.29
C GLY A 51 -13.62 20.15 16.21
N CYS A 52 -13.88 20.67 15.00
CA CYS A 52 -14.80 21.78 14.77
C CYS A 52 -16.14 21.34 14.15
N GLY A 53 -16.32 20.06 13.82
CA GLY A 53 -17.54 19.52 13.19
C GLY A 53 -17.82 20.09 11.81
N VAL A 54 -16.79 20.39 11.02
CA VAL A 54 -16.95 21.02 9.70
C VAL A 54 -16.07 20.35 8.64
N ALA A 55 -16.58 20.32 7.40
CA ALA A 55 -15.84 19.93 6.20
C ALA A 55 -15.72 21.08 5.22
N MET A 56 -14.81 20.94 4.25
CA MET A 56 -14.74 21.85 3.12
C MET A 56 -16.00 21.77 2.29
N SER A 57 -16.62 22.90 1.98
CA SER A 57 -17.77 22.97 1.10
C SER A 57 -17.35 23.21 -0.36
N ARG A 58 -18.30 23.08 -1.28
CA ARG A 58 -18.15 23.50 -2.70
C ARG A 58 -18.14 25.01 -2.89
N TYR A 59 -18.44 25.76 -1.84
CA TYR A 59 -18.56 27.22 -1.92
C TYR A 59 -17.27 27.92 -1.55
N GLN A 60 -16.92 28.90 -2.33
CA GLN A 60 -15.78 29.78 -2.12
C GLN A 60 -16.25 31.24 -2.06
N ASN A 61 -15.44 32.11 -1.46
CA ASN A 61 -15.77 33.53 -1.47
C ASN A 61 -15.68 34.13 -2.88
N ALA A 62 -16.36 35.25 -3.11
CA ALA A 62 -16.45 35.89 -4.43
C ALA A 62 -15.08 36.24 -5.05
N LYS A 63 -14.08 36.50 -4.23
CA LYS A 63 -12.70 36.80 -4.67
C LYS A 63 -11.85 35.56 -4.96
N LYS A 64 -12.39 34.33 -4.71
CA LYS A 64 -11.67 33.06 -4.84
C LYS A 64 -10.39 33.04 -3.99
N GLU A 65 -10.50 33.37 -2.71
CA GLU A 65 -9.38 33.46 -1.78
C GLU A 65 -9.45 32.42 -0.67
N TYR A 66 -10.65 31.90 -0.38
CA TYR A 66 -10.87 30.84 0.62
C TYR A 66 -12.15 30.08 0.35
N ILE A 67 -12.22 28.89 0.93
CA ILE A 67 -13.37 27.99 0.84
C ILE A 67 -14.16 28.03 2.14
N LEU A 68 -15.49 28.07 2.01
CA LEU A 68 -16.41 28.09 3.15
C LEU A 68 -16.54 26.68 3.75
N PRO A 69 -16.80 26.57 5.08
CA PRO A 69 -17.12 25.29 5.69
C PRO A 69 -18.58 24.92 5.46
N CYS A 70 -18.88 23.64 5.61
CA CYS A 70 -20.21 23.10 5.87
C CYS A 70 -20.18 22.20 7.11
N ALA A 71 -21.31 22.15 7.85
CA ALA A 71 -21.43 21.30 9.02
C ALA A 71 -21.45 19.83 8.61
N VAL A 72 -20.83 18.98 9.44
CA VAL A 72 -20.83 17.52 9.30
C VAL A 72 -21.09 16.87 10.67
N SER A 73 -21.66 15.66 10.62
CA SER A 73 -21.77 14.81 11.83
C SER A 73 -20.52 13.96 11.96
N VAL A 74 -19.85 14.04 13.10
CA VAL A 74 -18.67 13.23 13.46
C VAL A 74 -19.15 12.20 14.49
N PHE A 75 -18.85 10.92 14.27
CA PHE A 75 -19.29 9.81 15.13
C PHE A 75 -18.30 8.64 15.03
N GLU A 76 -18.42 7.68 15.94
CA GLU A 76 -17.71 6.41 15.89
C GLU A 76 -18.68 5.30 15.51
N GLU A 77 -18.27 4.43 14.59
CA GLU A 77 -19.02 3.24 14.19
C GLU A 77 -18.04 2.09 13.99
N ASP A 78 -18.27 0.97 14.65
CA ASP A 78 -17.40 -0.23 14.61
C ASP A 78 -15.92 0.05 14.95
N GLY A 79 -15.66 1.00 15.86
CA GLY A 79 -14.32 1.43 16.23
C GLY A 79 -13.60 2.30 15.17
N LEU A 80 -14.35 2.82 14.21
CA LEU A 80 -13.85 3.72 13.17
C LEU A 80 -14.39 5.13 13.39
N ASP A 81 -13.50 6.12 13.30
CA ASP A 81 -13.90 7.52 13.26
C ASP A 81 -14.57 7.83 11.92
N MET A 82 -15.82 8.22 11.97
CA MET A 82 -16.69 8.40 10.81
C MET A 82 -17.21 9.83 10.71
N VAL A 83 -17.48 10.23 9.48
CA VAL A 83 -18.15 11.50 9.15
C VAL A 83 -19.28 11.26 8.16
N SER A 84 -20.39 11.94 8.36
CA SER A 84 -21.49 12.02 7.37
C SER A 84 -21.95 13.47 7.17
N CYS A 85 -22.51 13.74 6.01
CA CYS A 85 -23.14 15.03 5.69
C CYS A 85 -24.39 14.81 4.86
N GLU A 86 -25.48 15.41 5.32
CA GLU A 86 -26.79 15.31 4.65
C GLU A 86 -26.95 16.34 3.52
N THR A 87 -26.04 17.30 3.42
CA THR A 87 -26.16 18.39 2.43
C THR A 87 -25.29 18.19 1.21
N ASP A 88 -25.80 18.58 0.05
CA ASP A 88 -25.03 18.59 -1.22
C ASP A 88 -23.97 19.73 -1.27
N SER A 89 -23.79 20.45 -0.17
CA SER A 89 -22.79 21.53 -0.05
C SER A 89 -21.36 21.06 0.16
N MET A 90 -21.17 19.85 0.70
CA MET A 90 -19.84 19.31 0.99
C MET A 90 -19.08 19.01 -0.32
N ALA A 91 -17.82 19.38 -0.37
CA ALA A 91 -16.93 19.02 -1.47
C ALA A 91 -16.45 17.56 -1.28
N VAL A 92 -16.68 16.75 -2.29
CA VAL A 92 -16.17 15.38 -2.38
C VAL A 92 -15.14 15.33 -3.48
N PHE A 93 -13.89 15.08 -3.08
CA PHE A 93 -12.77 15.08 -3.99
C PHE A 93 -12.45 13.67 -4.45
N THR A 94 -12.31 13.49 -5.77
CA THR A 94 -11.62 12.33 -6.32
C THR A 94 -10.12 12.61 -6.28
N LEU A 95 -9.36 11.72 -5.66
CA LEU A 95 -7.89 11.76 -5.67
C LEU A 95 -7.35 11.32 -7.02
N LYS A 96 -6.44 12.09 -7.59
CA LYS A 96 -5.67 11.72 -8.78
C LYS A 96 -4.19 11.66 -8.43
N LYS A 97 -3.60 10.48 -8.46
CA LYS A 97 -2.16 10.31 -8.26
C LYS A 97 -1.42 10.72 -9.53
N VAL A 98 -0.41 11.58 -9.36
CA VAL A 98 0.43 12.07 -10.47
C VAL A 98 1.90 12.05 -10.04
N SER A 99 2.82 12.21 -10.99
CA SER A 99 4.22 12.34 -10.66
C SER A 99 4.45 13.51 -9.68
N GLY A 100 5.03 13.20 -8.53
CA GLY A 100 5.36 14.17 -7.48
C GLY A 100 4.25 14.51 -6.48
N GLY A 101 3.10 13.84 -6.50
CA GLY A 101 2.04 14.08 -5.51
C GLY A 101 0.63 13.72 -5.97
N TRP A 102 -0.33 14.50 -5.52
CA TRP A 102 -1.75 14.30 -5.74
C TRP A 102 -2.43 15.53 -6.33
N ARG A 103 -3.54 15.32 -7.01
CA ARG A 103 -4.51 16.35 -7.37
C ARG A 103 -5.87 15.96 -6.84
N LEU A 104 -6.64 16.93 -6.37
CA LEU A 104 -7.95 16.74 -5.77
C LEU A 104 -9.00 17.42 -6.63
N LYS A 105 -9.97 16.65 -7.15
CA LYS A 105 -11.05 17.16 -8.00
C LYS A 105 -12.41 16.93 -7.37
N ASP A 106 -13.12 17.99 -7.03
CA ASP A 106 -14.58 17.90 -6.82
C ASP A 106 -15.30 17.99 -8.16
N ALA A 107 -16.23 17.04 -8.42
CA ALA A 107 -16.90 16.93 -9.71
C ALA A 107 -17.72 18.16 -10.09
N LYS A 108 -18.24 18.91 -9.10
CA LYS A 108 -19.09 20.09 -9.30
C LYS A 108 -18.31 21.40 -9.27
N SER A 109 -17.21 21.48 -8.48
CA SER A 109 -16.51 22.74 -8.23
C SER A 109 -15.16 22.82 -8.94
N GLY A 110 -14.57 21.69 -9.36
CA GLY A 110 -13.28 21.64 -10.05
C GLY A 110 -12.11 21.21 -9.18
N TRP A 111 -10.89 21.58 -9.61
CA TRP A 111 -9.64 21.18 -8.98
C TRP A 111 -9.28 22.09 -7.82
N LEU A 112 -8.94 21.53 -6.67
CA LEU A 112 -8.42 22.29 -5.53
C LEU A 112 -7.08 22.94 -5.90
N SER A 113 -6.99 24.25 -5.81
CA SER A 113 -5.86 25.05 -6.30
C SER A 113 -5.59 26.26 -5.42
N THR A 114 -4.48 26.95 -5.70
CA THR A 114 -4.05 28.16 -5.00
C THR A 114 -3.53 29.23 -5.95
N LYS A 115 -3.50 30.50 -5.52
CA LYS A 115 -2.93 31.64 -6.26
C LYS A 115 -1.58 32.04 -5.69
N LYS A 116 -0.81 32.80 -6.48
CA LYS A 116 0.39 33.47 -6.00
C LYS A 116 0.06 34.57 -4.94
N SER A 117 -1.01 35.31 -5.17
CA SER A 117 -1.47 36.39 -4.28
C SER A 117 -3.01 36.38 -4.18
N PRO A 118 -3.58 36.48 -2.98
CA PRO A 118 -2.89 36.46 -1.68
C PRO A 118 -2.28 35.09 -1.36
N ALA A 119 -1.21 35.05 -0.57
CA ALA A 119 -0.47 33.81 -0.23
C ALA A 119 -1.34 32.75 0.48
N SER A 120 -2.40 33.18 1.19
CA SER A 120 -3.37 32.30 1.85
C SER A 120 -4.47 31.77 0.94
N SER A 121 -4.46 32.09 -0.37
CA SER A 121 -5.57 31.74 -1.27
C SER A 121 -5.76 30.23 -1.40
N LEU A 122 -7.04 29.83 -1.44
CA LEU A 122 -7.50 28.49 -1.71
C LEU A 122 -8.80 28.60 -2.50
N PHE A 123 -8.90 27.91 -3.65
CA PHE A 123 -10.05 28.03 -4.53
C PHE A 123 -10.20 26.80 -5.44
N TYR A 124 -11.28 26.71 -6.19
CA TYR A 124 -11.51 25.70 -7.23
C TYR A 124 -11.15 26.24 -8.61
N SER A 125 -10.36 25.48 -9.36
CA SER A 125 -9.91 25.78 -10.72
C SER A 125 -10.51 24.79 -11.71
N ASP A 126 -10.87 25.26 -12.90
CA ASP A 126 -11.31 24.40 -14.00
C ASP A 126 -10.12 23.72 -14.73
N ASN A 127 -8.89 24.18 -14.47
CA ASN A 127 -7.71 23.74 -15.17
C ASN A 127 -6.97 22.62 -14.41
N GLU A 128 -7.02 21.39 -14.95
CA GLU A 128 -6.31 20.24 -14.38
C GLU A 128 -4.79 20.38 -14.39
N THR A 129 -4.23 20.98 -15.44
CA THR A 129 -2.78 21.04 -15.63
C THR A 129 -2.11 22.19 -14.90
N GLU A 130 -2.87 22.98 -14.13
CA GLU A 130 -2.31 24.06 -13.34
C GLU A 130 -1.26 23.53 -12.34
N LYS A 131 -0.06 24.11 -12.38
CA LYS A 131 1.06 23.65 -11.52
C LYS A 131 0.74 23.75 -10.03
N ARG A 132 -0.14 24.69 -9.64
CA ARG A 132 -0.49 24.99 -8.25
C ARG A 132 -1.58 24.12 -7.66
N ASN A 133 -2.11 23.15 -8.40
CA ASN A 133 -3.01 22.13 -7.87
C ASN A 133 -2.30 20.80 -7.54
N LEU A 134 -0.96 20.79 -7.60
CA LEU A 134 -0.16 19.67 -7.14
C LEU A 134 0.04 19.77 -5.64
N ILE A 135 -0.35 18.72 -4.93
CA ILE A 135 -0.41 18.65 -3.47
C ILE A 135 0.37 17.41 -3.01
N ASP A 136 1.22 17.59 -2.00
CA ASP A 136 1.80 16.51 -1.24
C ASP A 136 0.94 16.29 0.01
N ILE A 137 0.52 15.05 0.26
CA ILE A 137 -0.28 14.69 1.43
C ILE A 137 0.62 13.93 2.39
N LYS A 138 0.76 14.47 3.61
CA LYS A 138 1.50 13.86 4.71
C LYS A 138 0.59 13.72 5.92
N PHE A 139 0.96 12.88 6.84
CA PHE A 139 0.22 12.69 8.08
C PHE A 139 1.12 12.94 9.29
N SER A 140 0.54 13.52 10.34
CA SER A 140 1.17 13.57 11.66
C SER A 140 1.00 12.23 12.38
N ASN A 141 1.73 12.05 13.49
CA ASN A 141 1.56 10.87 14.37
C ASN A 141 0.15 10.78 14.98
N GLU A 142 -0.61 11.88 14.98
CA GLU A 142 -1.99 11.94 15.46
C GLU A 142 -3.02 11.67 14.33
N GLY A 143 -2.58 11.34 13.12
CA GLY A 143 -3.44 11.10 11.97
C GLY A 143 -4.01 12.37 11.32
N ASN A 144 -3.51 13.57 11.68
CA ASN A 144 -3.92 14.80 10.98
C ASN A 144 -3.23 14.89 9.62
N ALA A 145 -3.99 15.31 8.60
CA ALA A 145 -3.49 15.43 7.24
C ALA A 145 -2.84 16.81 7.01
N HIS A 146 -1.65 16.81 6.42
CA HIS A 146 -0.94 17.99 5.97
C HIS A 146 -0.96 18.05 4.45
N PHE A 147 -1.76 18.95 3.88
CA PHE A 147 -1.86 19.19 2.45
C PHE A 147 -0.88 20.28 2.05
N VAL A 148 0.29 19.89 1.57
CA VAL A 148 1.36 20.81 1.18
C VAL A 148 1.28 21.10 -0.31
N PHE A 149 0.90 22.34 -0.66
CA PHE A 149 0.84 22.77 -2.06
C PHE A 149 2.23 22.93 -2.63
N LYS A 150 2.50 22.32 -3.78
CA LYS A 150 3.77 22.41 -4.49
C LYS A 150 3.72 23.54 -5.54
N ASN A 151 4.90 23.93 -6.02
CA ASN A 151 5.06 24.97 -7.06
C ASN A 151 4.47 26.34 -6.67
N ILE A 152 4.55 26.68 -5.38
CA ILE A 152 4.22 27.99 -4.86
C ILE A 152 5.50 28.77 -4.54
N GLU A 153 5.52 30.06 -4.83
CA GLU A 153 6.72 30.91 -4.65
C GLU A 153 6.94 31.34 -3.19
N ASN A 154 5.89 31.27 -2.36
CA ASN A 154 5.95 31.62 -0.95
C ASN A 154 5.58 30.39 -0.11
N SER A 155 6.59 29.75 0.48
CA SER A 155 6.45 28.56 1.30
C SER A 155 5.99 28.81 2.74
N GLU A 156 5.87 30.08 3.17
CA GLU A 156 5.44 30.41 4.54
C GLU A 156 3.98 30.03 4.82
N LYS A 157 3.18 29.88 3.75
CA LYS A 157 1.75 29.48 3.84
C LYS A 157 1.47 28.39 2.83
N ASP A 158 2.05 27.23 3.04
CA ASP A 158 1.96 26.10 2.12
C ASP A 158 0.97 25.01 2.57
N CYS A 159 0.47 25.07 3.80
CA CYS A 159 -0.41 24.08 4.38
C CYS A 159 -1.88 24.53 4.37
N LEU A 160 -2.79 23.61 3.98
CA LEU A 160 -4.23 23.81 4.12
C LEU A 160 -4.65 23.61 5.57
N ASP A 161 -5.45 24.52 6.10
CA ASP A 161 -6.00 24.39 7.45
C ASP A 161 -7.37 25.07 7.57
N TYR A 162 -8.09 24.79 8.65
CA TYR A 162 -9.36 25.43 8.99
C TYR A 162 -9.18 26.49 10.06
N ASN A 163 -9.45 27.74 9.74
CA ASN A 163 -9.43 28.82 10.71
C ASN A 163 -10.80 29.03 11.31
N TYR A 164 -10.99 28.53 12.53
CA TYR A 164 -12.26 28.64 13.27
C TYR A 164 -12.62 30.08 13.63
N GLY A 165 -11.65 30.96 13.86
CA GLY A 165 -11.89 32.38 14.15
C GLY A 165 -12.37 33.17 12.93
N SER A 166 -11.96 32.77 11.72
CA SER A 166 -12.39 33.39 10.45
C SER A 166 -13.39 32.54 9.67
N VAL A 167 -13.78 31.38 10.18
CA VAL A 167 -14.78 30.45 9.63
C VAL A 167 -14.50 30.11 8.16
N ARG A 168 -13.27 29.63 7.87
CA ARG A 168 -12.85 29.36 6.50
C ARG A 168 -11.70 28.34 6.41
N PHE A 169 -11.66 27.62 5.29
CA PHE A 169 -10.49 26.86 4.85
C PHE A 169 -9.64 27.74 3.95
N ALA A 170 -8.34 27.83 4.25
CA ALA A 170 -7.36 28.57 3.49
C ALA A 170 -5.97 27.98 3.70
N ARG A 171 -4.94 28.59 3.10
CA ARG A 171 -3.56 28.18 3.37
C ARG A 171 -2.97 28.97 4.53
N TYR A 172 -2.24 28.23 5.37
CA TYR A 172 -1.57 28.74 6.55
C TYR A 172 -0.15 28.17 6.64
N SER A 173 0.66 28.63 7.58
CA SER A 173 1.95 28.01 7.88
C SER A 173 1.72 26.68 8.62
N ALA A 174 2.60 25.72 8.43
CA ALA A 174 2.50 24.39 9.05
C ALA A 174 2.53 24.41 10.60
N TYR A 175 2.88 25.56 11.18
CA TYR A 175 2.97 25.79 12.63
C TYR A 175 1.79 26.56 13.20
N ASP A 176 0.80 26.87 12.37
CA ASP A 176 -0.37 27.61 12.83
C ASP A 176 -1.25 26.74 13.74
N VAL A 177 -1.79 27.35 14.78
CA VAL A 177 -2.59 26.72 15.84
C VAL A 177 -4.08 26.77 15.49
N TYR A 178 -4.41 26.54 14.22
CA TYR A 178 -5.80 26.50 13.77
C TYR A 178 -6.39 25.10 13.88
N GLY A 179 -7.65 24.94 13.54
CA GLY A 179 -8.34 23.65 13.60
C GLY A 179 -7.75 22.66 12.61
N LYS A 180 -6.94 21.73 13.10
CA LYS A 180 -6.28 20.68 12.33
C LYS A 180 -7.25 20.00 11.37
N VAL A 181 -6.80 19.71 10.16
CA VAL A 181 -7.61 19.01 9.16
C VAL A 181 -7.24 17.54 9.07
N GLN A 182 -8.23 16.74 8.78
CA GLN A 182 -8.09 15.32 8.53
C GLN A 182 -8.67 14.98 7.15
N ILE A 183 -8.25 13.86 6.60
CA ILE A 183 -8.83 13.29 5.40
C ILE A 183 -9.71 12.10 5.77
N TYR A 184 -10.91 12.07 5.22
CA TYR A 184 -11.84 10.97 5.38
C TYR A 184 -12.16 10.42 3.99
N ARG A 185 -12.02 9.11 3.81
CA ARG A 185 -12.32 8.40 2.57
C ARG A 185 -13.74 7.85 2.61
N ARG A 186 -14.44 7.85 1.48
CA ARG A 186 -15.75 7.24 1.37
C ARG A 186 -15.72 5.81 1.92
N TYR A 187 -16.58 5.58 2.89
CA TYR A 187 -16.75 4.26 3.48
C TYR A 187 -17.71 3.45 2.64
N VAL A 188 -17.24 2.31 2.19
CA VAL A 188 -18.04 1.25 1.61
C VAL A 188 -17.85 0.06 2.54
N ALA A 189 -18.94 -0.46 3.09
CA ALA A 189 -18.86 -1.63 3.95
C ALA A 189 -18.09 -2.75 3.21
N PRO A 190 -17.05 -3.33 3.84
CA PRO A 190 -16.26 -4.34 3.16
C PRO A 190 -17.11 -5.57 2.83
N VAL A 191 -16.85 -6.18 1.70
CA VAL A 191 -17.37 -7.52 1.42
C VAL A 191 -16.79 -8.46 2.46
N VAL A 192 -17.65 -9.18 3.18
CA VAL A 192 -17.22 -10.17 4.18
C VAL A 192 -17.14 -11.54 3.51
N VAL A 193 -15.97 -12.17 3.61
CA VAL A 193 -15.68 -13.49 3.05
C VAL A 193 -15.35 -14.44 4.21
N GLU A 194 -16.06 -15.53 4.31
CA GLU A 194 -15.84 -16.49 5.40
C GLU A 194 -14.51 -17.23 5.24
N ASN A 195 -14.23 -17.75 4.05
CA ASN A 195 -13.02 -18.52 3.78
C ASN A 195 -12.41 -18.15 2.43
N LEU A 196 -11.11 -17.91 2.39
CA LEU A 196 -10.33 -17.69 1.19
C LEU A 196 -9.10 -18.60 1.22
N THR A 197 -8.79 -19.25 0.10
CA THR A 197 -7.56 -20.04 -0.03
C THR A 197 -6.66 -19.39 -1.07
N LEU A 198 -5.40 -19.15 -0.71
CA LEU A 198 -4.34 -18.70 -1.60
C LEU A 198 -3.33 -19.84 -1.78
N GLY A 199 -3.21 -20.33 -3.02
CA GLY A 199 -2.39 -21.50 -3.33
C GLY A 199 -1.07 -21.14 -4.00
N GLU A 200 0.04 -21.77 -3.61
CA GLU A 200 1.32 -21.54 -4.27
C GLU A 200 1.40 -22.10 -5.70
N ALA A 201 0.54 -23.05 -6.05
CA ALA A 201 0.49 -23.69 -7.37
C ALA A 201 -0.48 -23.00 -8.34
N GLU A 202 -1.31 -22.08 -7.86
CA GLU A 202 -2.41 -21.48 -8.60
C GLU A 202 -2.19 -19.97 -8.78
N GLY A 203 -2.89 -19.35 -9.75
CA GLY A 203 -2.93 -17.91 -9.90
C GLY A 203 -3.77 -17.26 -8.80
N ASN A 204 -3.18 -16.36 -8.04
CA ASN A 204 -3.84 -15.64 -6.95
C ASN A 204 -4.14 -14.18 -7.30
N ALA A 205 -3.50 -13.60 -8.33
CA ALA A 205 -3.60 -12.16 -8.63
C ALA A 205 -5.04 -11.74 -8.96
N ASP A 206 -5.75 -12.53 -9.78
CA ASP A 206 -7.15 -12.25 -10.10
C ASP A 206 -8.05 -12.39 -8.87
N LEU A 207 -7.80 -13.40 -8.02
CA LEU A 207 -8.53 -13.63 -6.79
C LEU A 207 -8.32 -12.50 -5.78
N VAL A 208 -7.07 -12.08 -5.61
CA VAL A 208 -6.69 -10.97 -4.74
C VAL A 208 -7.28 -9.65 -5.24
N SER A 209 -7.29 -9.44 -6.56
CA SER A 209 -7.91 -8.26 -7.18
C SER A 209 -9.44 -8.26 -7.01
N TYR A 210 -10.09 -9.40 -7.16
CA TYR A 210 -11.53 -9.54 -6.98
C TYR A 210 -11.97 -9.27 -5.53
N TYR A 211 -11.18 -9.72 -4.55
CA TYR A 211 -11.44 -9.50 -3.12
C TYR A 211 -10.70 -8.27 -2.55
N GLN A 212 -10.32 -7.33 -3.39
CA GLN A 212 -9.71 -6.08 -2.90
C GLN A 212 -10.62 -5.42 -1.86
N ASP A 213 -10.04 -5.02 -0.73
CA ASP A 213 -10.71 -4.42 0.42
C ASP A 213 -11.75 -5.31 1.13
N ALA A 214 -11.90 -6.57 0.72
CA ALA A 214 -12.74 -7.53 1.44
C ALA A 214 -12.13 -7.88 2.79
N TYR A 215 -12.99 -8.04 3.79
CA TYR A 215 -12.65 -8.60 5.10
C TYR A 215 -12.83 -10.12 5.07
N VAL A 216 -11.78 -10.86 5.34
CA VAL A 216 -11.78 -12.32 5.27
C VAL A 216 -11.59 -12.90 6.67
N HIS A 217 -12.53 -13.75 7.11
CA HIS A 217 -12.46 -14.40 8.42
C HIS A 217 -11.33 -15.43 8.50
N ASN A 218 -11.18 -16.27 7.48
CA ASN A 218 -10.15 -17.31 7.45
C ASN A 218 -9.43 -17.31 6.10
N ILE A 219 -8.13 -17.04 6.08
CA ILE A 219 -7.30 -17.16 4.89
C ILE A 219 -6.37 -18.35 5.05
N THR A 220 -6.58 -19.39 4.25
CA THR A 220 -5.69 -20.54 4.19
C THR A 220 -4.59 -20.27 3.17
N ILE A 221 -3.33 -20.36 3.58
CA ILE A 221 -2.18 -20.34 2.67
C ILE A 221 -1.85 -21.78 2.32
N ASP A 222 -2.22 -22.23 1.11
CA ASP A 222 -1.98 -23.60 0.66
C ASP A 222 -0.50 -23.79 0.28
N ARG A 223 0.33 -23.80 1.32
CA ARG A 223 1.78 -23.99 1.26
C ARG A 223 2.27 -24.66 2.54
N THR A 224 3.33 -25.47 2.39
CA THR A 224 4.07 -26.03 3.53
C THR A 224 5.39 -25.30 3.74
N PHE A 225 5.66 -24.87 4.97
CA PHE A 225 6.92 -24.28 5.40
C PHE A 225 7.68 -25.31 6.24
N ARG A 226 8.86 -25.70 5.78
CA ARG A 226 9.66 -26.73 6.43
C ARG A 226 10.49 -26.16 7.58
N ALA A 227 10.62 -26.96 8.65
CA ALA A 227 11.45 -26.65 9.80
C ALA A 227 12.90 -27.19 9.60
N ASP A 228 13.52 -26.84 8.46
CA ASP A 228 14.84 -27.31 8.04
C ASP A 228 15.97 -26.27 8.26
N GLY A 229 15.62 -25.06 8.72
CA GLY A 229 16.55 -23.97 8.95
C GLY A 229 16.89 -23.16 7.72
N GLY A 230 16.45 -23.59 6.52
CA GLY A 230 16.62 -22.84 5.28
C GLY A 230 15.77 -21.59 5.22
N TYR A 231 16.22 -20.59 4.46
CA TYR A 231 15.43 -19.41 4.16
C TYR A 231 14.54 -19.65 2.95
N TYR A 232 13.31 -19.22 3.07
CA TYR A 232 12.31 -19.19 2.00
C TYR A 232 11.87 -17.74 1.78
N THR A 233 11.22 -17.47 0.64
CA THR A 233 10.59 -16.19 0.38
C THR A 233 9.07 -16.27 0.57
N LEU A 234 8.44 -15.17 1.01
CA LEU A 234 7.00 -15.06 1.22
C LEU A 234 6.54 -13.66 0.81
N CYS A 235 5.41 -13.59 0.08
CA CYS A 235 4.74 -12.33 -0.26
C CYS A 235 3.23 -12.54 -0.15
N LEU A 236 2.57 -11.78 0.73
CA LEU A 236 1.13 -11.93 1.02
C LEU A 236 0.36 -10.65 0.71
N PRO A 237 -0.89 -10.72 0.23
CA PRO A 237 -1.70 -9.54 -0.08
C PRO A 237 -2.30 -8.84 1.16
N PHE A 238 -1.95 -9.27 2.35
CA PHE A 238 -2.38 -8.73 3.64
C PHE A 238 -1.21 -8.65 4.61
N ALA A 239 -1.34 -7.79 5.61
CA ALA A 239 -0.34 -7.63 6.66
C ALA A 239 -0.53 -8.68 7.78
N LEU A 240 0.58 -9.08 8.40
CA LEU A 240 0.60 -9.91 9.61
C LEU A 240 1.02 -9.05 10.80
N THR A 241 0.28 -9.18 11.90
CA THR A 241 0.68 -8.66 13.21
C THR A 241 1.59 -9.67 13.92
N GLU A 242 2.22 -9.28 15.04
CA GLU A 242 3.00 -10.19 15.87
C GLU A 242 2.16 -11.38 16.37
N ASP A 243 0.87 -11.14 16.66
CA ASP A 243 -0.06 -12.20 17.06
C ASP A 243 -0.39 -13.18 15.93
N ASP A 244 -0.58 -12.69 14.71
CA ASP A 244 -0.75 -13.54 13.53
C ASP A 244 0.47 -14.42 13.28
N MET A 245 1.67 -13.83 13.37
CA MET A 245 2.93 -14.58 13.21
C MET A 245 3.04 -15.68 14.27
N ARG A 246 2.71 -15.37 15.52
CA ARG A 246 2.76 -16.32 16.62
C ARG A 246 1.74 -17.44 16.47
N THR A 247 0.54 -17.13 16.00
CA THR A 247 -0.58 -18.10 15.95
C THR A 247 -0.64 -18.93 14.67
N ALA A 248 -0.45 -18.29 13.51
CA ALA A 248 -0.51 -18.97 12.22
C ALA A 248 0.85 -19.52 11.76
N PHE A 249 1.96 -18.91 12.24
CA PHE A 249 3.33 -19.29 11.85
C PHE A 249 4.23 -19.51 13.08
N PRO A 250 3.86 -20.42 14.00
CA PRO A 250 4.59 -20.61 15.26
C PRO A 250 6.06 -20.95 15.02
N GLY A 251 6.95 -20.19 15.65
CA GLY A 251 8.40 -20.39 15.54
C GLY A 251 9.05 -19.91 14.23
N MET A 252 8.28 -19.41 13.26
CA MET A 252 8.80 -18.83 12.03
C MET A 252 9.37 -17.43 12.29
N GLN A 253 10.56 -17.18 11.76
CA GLN A 253 11.22 -15.88 11.76
C GLN A 253 10.91 -15.17 10.45
N PHE A 254 10.61 -13.86 10.52
CA PHE A 254 10.36 -13.01 9.38
C PHE A 254 11.43 -11.93 9.27
N LYS A 255 11.97 -11.72 8.06
CA LYS A 255 13.02 -10.77 7.78
C LYS A 255 12.61 -9.88 6.62
N GLN A 256 12.64 -8.57 6.84
CA GLN A 256 12.32 -7.55 5.83
C GLN A 256 13.61 -7.02 5.21
N LEU A 257 13.61 -6.80 3.92
CA LEU A 257 14.70 -6.09 3.24
C LEU A 257 14.74 -4.64 3.73
N LYS A 258 15.86 -4.25 4.34
CA LYS A 258 16.10 -2.89 4.80
C LYS A 258 16.71 -2.03 3.71
N ASP A 259 17.83 -2.50 3.16
CA ASP A 259 18.56 -1.82 2.09
C ASP A 259 19.38 -2.81 1.25
N ILE A 260 19.94 -2.31 0.16
CA ILE A 260 20.87 -3.03 -0.72
C ILE A 260 22.10 -2.14 -0.85
N GLU A 261 23.26 -2.64 -0.45
CA GLU A 261 24.50 -1.90 -0.38
C GLU A 261 25.56 -2.49 -1.35
N GLU A 262 26.22 -1.61 -2.09
CA GLU A 262 27.41 -1.94 -2.87
C GLU A 262 28.63 -1.66 -1.99
N VAL A 263 29.20 -2.71 -1.41
CA VAL A 263 30.31 -2.61 -0.46
C VAL A 263 31.62 -2.31 -1.20
N ASP A 264 31.81 -2.91 -2.36
CA ASP A 264 32.89 -2.63 -3.32
C ASP A 264 32.41 -2.96 -4.73
N GLU A 265 33.25 -2.74 -5.76
CA GLU A 265 32.91 -2.98 -7.18
C GLU A 265 32.49 -4.42 -7.49
N ASP A 266 32.77 -5.36 -6.56
CA ASP A 266 32.56 -6.79 -6.76
C ASP A 266 31.56 -7.39 -5.81
N LYS A 267 31.08 -6.63 -4.81
CA LYS A 267 30.21 -7.18 -3.75
C LYS A 267 29.02 -6.31 -3.47
N VAL A 268 27.83 -6.92 -3.61
CA VAL A 268 26.55 -6.34 -3.20
C VAL A 268 25.92 -7.15 -2.09
N VAL A 269 25.41 -6.46 -1.08
CA VAL A 269 24.80 -7.06 0.10
C VAL A 269 23.33 -6.64 0.20
N TYR A 270 22.43 -7.61 0.29
CA TYR A 270 21.04 -7.41 0.66
C TYR A 270 20.88 -7.53 2.16
N HIS A 271 20.62 -6.42 2.84
CA HIS A 271 20.48 -6.36 4.30
C HIS A 271 19.05 -6.61 4.74
N PHE A 272 18.82 -7.68 5.47
CA PHE A 272 17.53 -8.03 6.04
C PHE A 272 17.54 -7.88 7.57
N LEU A 273 16.45 -7.37 8.12
CA LEU A 273 16.25 -7.23 9.56
C LEU A 273 15.03 -8.03 10.04
N SER A 274 15.14 -8.56 11.25
CA SER A 274 14.03 -9.19 11.96
C SER A 274 12.88 -8.20 12.15
N VAL A 275 11.66 -8.64 11.87
CA VAL A 275 10.44 -7.84 12.05
C VAL A 275 9.40 -8.59 12.86
N LYS A 276 8.50 -7.84 13.52
CA LYS A 276 7.37 -8.33 14.32
C LYS A 276 6.01 -8.11 13.65
N SER A 277 6.02 -7.55 12.45
CA SER A 277 4.83 -7.37 11.61
C SER A 277 5.26 -7.33 10.16
N THR A 278 4.33 -7.58 9.23
CA THR A 278 4.57 -7.42 7.79
C THR A 278 3.68 -6.34 7.21
N VAL A 279 4.06 -5.86 6.03
CA VAL A 279 3.25 -4.97 5.20
C VAL A 279 2.64 -5.79 4.06
N ALA A 280 1.39 -5.53 3.72
CA ALA A 280 0.71 -6.19 2.62
C ALA A 280 1.45 -5.95 1.29
N GLY A 281 1.67 -7.02 0.53
CA GLY A 281 2.33 -6.97 -0.77
C GLY A 281 3.86 -6.93 -0.72
N GLU A 282 4.48 -6.68 0.40
CA GLU A 282 5.93 -6.70 0.49
C GLU A 282 6.49 -8.13 0.57
N PRO A 283 7.63 -8.39 -0.07
CA PRO A 283 8.33 -9.66 0.02
C PRO A 283 9.21 -9.75 1.27
N TYR A 284 9.24 -10.93 1.89
CA TYR A 284 10.01 -11.25 3.09
C TYR A 284 10.84 -12.51 2.88
N LEU A 285 11.98 -12.60 3.61
CA LEU A 285 12.61 -13.88 3.89
C LEU A 285 11.98 -14.46 5.16
N VAL A 286 11.73 -15.77 5.14
CA VAL A 286 11.17 -16.50 6.29
C VAL A 286 11.91 -17.79 6.51
N ARG A 287 12.08 -18.22 7.77
CA ARG A 287 12.65 -19.54 8.12
C ARG A 287 12.09 -20.09 9.41
N ILE A 288 12.13 -21.39 9.55
CA ILE A 288 11.86 -22.12 10.80
C ILE A 288 13.13 -22.88 11.17
N LEU A 289 13.67 -22.61 12.36
CA LEU A 289 14.85 -23.32 12.84
C LEU A 289 14.49 -24.76 13.23
N PRO A 290 15.38 -25.73 12.95
CA PRO A 290 15.19 -27.12 13.39
C PRO A 290 15.00 -27.20 14.91
N GLY A 291 14.06 -28.04 15.35
CA GLY A 291 13.79 -28.27 16.77
C GLY A 291 12.99 -27.17 17.49
N VAL A 292 12.66 -26.05 16.82
CA VAL A 292 11.79 -25.00 17.40
C VAL A 292 10.31 -25.39 17.27
N THR A 293 9.91 -25.88 16.11
CA THR A 293 8.56 -26.38 15.83
C THR A 293 8.62 -27.41 14.70
N ASN A 294 7.49 -28.04 14.41
CA ASN A 294 7.33 -28.87 13.22
C ASN A 294 7.11 -28.04 11.97
N ASP A 295 7.08 -28.70 10.79
CA ASP A 295 6.65 -28.08 9.56
C ASP A 295 5.27 -27.43 9.73
N ILE A 296 5.10 -26.24 9.20
CA ILE A 296 3.81 -25.56 9.20
C ILE A 296 3.11 -25.88 7.88
N VAL A 297 2.00 -26.60 7.97
CA VAL A 297 1.24 -27.06 6.82
C VAL A 297 -0.04 -26.25 6.71
N LYS A 298 -0.23 -25.58 5.56
CA LYS A 298 -1.44 -24.80 5.23
C LYS A 298 -1.89 -23.89 6.37
N PRO A 299 -1.04 -22.93 6.82
CA PRO A 299 -1.41 -22.05 7.92
C PRO A 299 -2.67 -21.26 7.58
N VAL A 300 -3.48 -21.01 8.61
CA VAL A 300 -4.70 -20.19 8.51
C VAL A 300 -4.49 -18.89 9.27
N VAL A 301 -4.61 -17.78 8.56
CA VAL A 301 -4.57 -16.44 9.14
C VAL A 301 -6.00 -15.94 9.24
N LYS A 302 -6.35 -15.30 10.37
CA LYS A 302 -7.71 -14.88 10.65
C LYS A 302 -7.89 -13.38 10.57
N ASN A 303 -9.09 -12.97 10.17
CA ASN A 303 -9.57 -11.60 10.29
C ASN A 303 -8.68 -10.58 9.59
N LYS A 304 -8.52 -10.70 8.27
CA LYS A 304 -7.67 -9.83 7.45
C LYS A 304 -8.43 -9.12 6.35
N PHE A 305 -7.99 -7.91 6.08
CA PHE A 305 -8.34 -7.21 4.84
C PHE A 305 -7.34 -7.55 3.74
N ILE A 306 -7.84 -7.77 2.52
CA ILE A 306 -7.01 -7.90 1.32
C ILE A 306 -6.64 -6.49 0.85
N LEU A 307 -5.44 -6.02 1.20
CA LEU A 307 -5.04 -4.61 1.01
C LEU A 307 -4.17 -4.38 -0.21
N ALA A 308 -3.34 -5.34 -0.62
CA ALA A 308 -2.40 -5.17 -1.72
C ALA A 308 -2.77 -6.06 -2.90
N THR A 309 -3.33 -5.48 -3.95
CA THR A 309 -3.70 -6.21 -5.18
C THR A 309 -2.51 -6.55 -6.07
N LYS A 310 -1.37 -5.89 -5.85
CA LYS A 310 -0.12 -6.15 -6.56
C LYS A 310 1.04 -6.31 -5.57
N PRO A 311 1.93 -7.27 -5.82
CA PRO A 311 3.15 -7.40 -5.01
C PRO A 311 4.07 -6.21 -5.23
N SER A 312 4.81 -5.86 -4.19
CA SER A 312 5.79 -4.78 -4.23
C SER A 312 7.10 -5.21 -4.88
N VAL A 313 7.78 -4.25 -5.47
CA VAL A 313 9.15 -4.35 -5.94
C VAL A 313 10.01 -3.46 -5.06
N MET A 314 10.83 -4.07 -4.23
CA MET A 314 11.85 -3.35 -3.48
C MET A 314 13.10 -3.23 -4.36
N SER A 315 13.63 -2.03 -4.56
CA SER A 315 14.74 -1.81 -5.49
C SER A 315 15.70 -0.74 -5.00
N SER A 316 16.99 -0.91 -5.34
CA SER A 316 18.03 0.11 -5.18
C SER A 316 18.74 0.33 -6.51
N LEU A 317 19.02 1.59 -6.84
CA LEU A 317 19.89 1.96 -7.95
C LEU A 317 21.30 2.18 -7.40
N LEU A 318 22.20 1.26 -7.71
CA LEU A 318 23.61 1.32 -7.34
C LEU A 318 24.46 1.71 -8.57
N SER A 319 25.76 1.85 -8.40
CA SER A 319 26.67 2.21 -9.50
C SER A 319 26.63 1.21 -10.65
N SER A 320 26.46 -0.07 -10.34
CA SER A 320 26.39 -1.19 -11.28
C SER A 320 24.99 -1.47 -11.84
N GLY A 321 23.96 -0.73 -11.42
CA GLY A 321 22.60 -0.83 -11.95
C GLY A 321 21.52 -1.08 -10.91
N HIS A 322 20.34 -1.53 -11.38
CA HIS A 322 19.17 -1.78 -10.53
C HIS A 322 19.18 -3.19 -9.94
N PHE A 323 19.27 -3.28 -8.63
CA PHE A 323 19.07 -4.49 -7.86
C PHE A 323 17.66 -4.52 -7.30
N LYS A 324 16.97 -5.66 -7.36
CA LYS A 324 15.56 -5.75 -6.96
C LYS A 324 15.31 -7.02 -6.14
N PHE A 325 14.35 -6.90 -5.21
CA PHE A 325 13.69 -8.01 -4.55
C PHE A 325 12.19 -7.90 -4.85
N ILE A 326 11.65 -8.88 -5.58
CA ILE A 326 10.35 -8.79 -6.27
C ILE A 326 9.42 -9.84 -5.71
N GLY A 327 8.30 -9.41 -5.12
CA GLY A 327 7.21 -10.28 -4.70
C GLY A 327 6.38 -10.78 -5.89
N ILE A 328 5.77 -11.96 -5.75
CA ILE A 328 4.80 -12.51 -6.71
C ILE A 328 3.64 -13.19 -5.98
N TYR A 329 2.44 -13.08 -6.55
CA TYR A 329 1.27 -13.82 -6.10
C TYR A 329 1.02 -15.06 -6.94
N ASP A 330 1.29 -14.99 -8.24
CA ASP A 330 1.08 -16.06 -9.21
C ASP A 330 2.35 -16.86 -9.47
N PRO A 331 2.23 -18.13 -9.87
CA PRO A 331 3.35 -18.84 -10.48
C PRO A 331 3.91 -18.05 -11.68
N THR A 332 5.20 -17.81 -11.66
CA THR A 332 5.87 -16.94 -12.62
C THR A 332 6.96 -17.69 -13.33
N LEU A 333 6.95 -17.66 -14.68
CA LEU A 333 8.03 -18.23 -15.50
C LEU A 333 9.30 -17.41 -15.31
N ILE A 334 10.36 -18.07 -14.90
CA ILE A 334 11.68 -17.48 -14.65
C ILE A 334 12.66 -17.99 -15.67
N PRO A 335 13.26 -17.11 -16.51
CA PRO A 335 14.30 -17.50 -17.43
C PRO A 335 15.61 -17.88 -16.73
N ALA A 336 16.40 -18.74 -17.38
CA ALA A 336 17.75 -19.08 -16.92
C ALA A 336 18.81 -18.18 -17.57
N ASP A 337 18.61 -16.85 -17.55
CA ASP A 337 19.47 -15.85 -18.16
C ASP A 337 20.55 -15.28 -17.21
N GLY A 338 20.67 -15.86 -16.03
CA GLY A 338 21.65 -15.45 -15.03
C GLY A 338 21.26 -14.24 -14.19
N ARG A 339 20.24 -13.48 -14.54
CA ARG A 339 19.81 -12.29 -13.76
C ARG A 339 18.96 -12.63 -12.56
N TYR A 340 18.21 -13.72 -12.63
CA TYR A 340 17.34 -14.14 -11.55
C TYR A 340 18.10 -14.95 -10.52
N ARG A 341 17.82 -14.70 -9.25
CA ARG A 341 18.42 -15.43 -8.12
C ARG A 341 17.34 -15.88 -7.16
N PHE A 342 17.59 -17.02 -6.55
CA PHE A 342 16.78 -17.60 -5.48
C PHE A 342 17.66 -17.88 -4.29
N VAL A 343 17.03 -17.94 -3.10
CA VAL A 343 17.71 -18.46 -1.92
C VAL A 343 18.01 -19.94 -2.15
N SER A 344 19.26 -20.37 -1.94
CA SER A 344 19.69 -21.78 -2.06
C SER A 344 18.88 -22.69 -1.12
N ALA A 345 18.92 -23.99 -1.37
CA ALA A 345 18.19 -24.98 -0.57
C ALA A 345 18.59 -24.98 0.91
N ASP A 346 19.87 -24.70 1.21
CA ASP A 346 20.39 -24.52 2.57
C ASP A 346 20.15 -23.11 3.14
N GLY A 347 19.61 -22.18 2.32
CA GLY A 347 19.29 -20.83 2.74
C GLY A 347 20.46 -19.89 2.87
N THR A 348 21.65 -20.25 2.43
CA THR A 348 22.89 -19.49 2.67
C THR A 348 23.31 -18.59 1.49
N ASP A 349 22.94 -18.93 0.28
CA ASP A 349 23.39 -18.26 -0.95
C ASP A 349 22.23 -17.80 -1.86
N LEU A 350 22.55 -16.90 -2.77
CA LEU A 350 21.69 -16.55 -3.92
C LEU A 350 22.17 -17.30 -5.16
N VAL A 351 21.39 -18.27 -5.61
CA VAL A 351 21.71 -19.14 -6.75
C VAL A 351 20.85 -18.82 -7.97
N PRO A 352 21.42 -18.87 -9.19
CA PRO A 352 20.64 -18.77 -10.42
C PRO A 352 19.83 -20.06 -10.66
N PRO A 353 18.74 -20.01 -11.40
CA PRO A 353 18.07 -21.21 -11.89
C PRO A 353 18.96 -21.95 -12.90
N ASN A 354 19.05 -23.27 -12.78
CA ASN A 354 19.82 -24.08 -13.73
C ASN A 354 19.12 -24.19 -15.10
N THR A 355 17.80 -24.09 -15.10
CA THR A 355 16.94 -24.15 -16.31
C THR A 355 15.77 -23.20 -16.12
N GLU A 356 15.20 -22.76 -17.24
CA GLU A 356 13.91 -22.05 -17.21
C GLU A 356 12.85 -22.89 -16.50
N GLY A 357 12.05 -22.26 -15.66
CA GLY A 357 11.01 -22.93 -14.91
C GLY A 357 10.06 -21.99 -14.18
N ASN A 358 8.97 -22.54 -13.65
CA ASN A 358 8.00 -21.77 -12.90
C ASN A 358 8.38 -21.69 -11.43
N LEU A 359 8.61 -20.47 -10.94
CA LEU A 359 8.58 -20.18 -9.51
C LEU A 359 7.11 -20.19 -9.05
N LYS A 360 6.82 -20.95 -8.02
CA LYS A 360 5.48 -21.00 -7.43
C LYS A 360 5.05 -19.65 -6.88
N GLY A 361 3.75 -19.39 -6.79
CA GLY A 361 3.16 -18.17 -6.26
C GLY A 361 3.42 -17.93 -4.77
N LEU A 362 3.03 -16.76 -4.28
CA LEU A 362 3.20 -16.29 -2.89
C LEU A 362 4.67 -16.27 -2.44
N ARG A 363 5.58 -16.01 -3.37
CA ARG A 363 7.03 -16.02 -3.16
C ARG A 363 7.66 -14.69 -3.59
N ALA A 364 8.97 -14.67 -3.61
CA ALA A 364 9.76 -13.58 -4.19
C ALA A 364 11.05 -14.12 -4.80
N TYR A 365 11.67 -13.30 -5.64
CA TYR A 365 12.96 -13.56 -6.25
C TYR A 365 13.79 -12.28 -6.30
N PHE A 366 15.10 -12.45 -6.50
CA PHE A 366 16.03 -11.35 -6.69
C PHE A 366 16.30 -11.18 -8.18
N LEU A 367 16.36 -9.92 -8.63
CA LEU A 367 16.72 -9.58 -10.01
C LEU A 367 17.96 -8.69 -9.98
N LEU A 368 19.01 -9.15 -10.64
CA LEU A 368 20.30 -8.48 -10.74
C LEU A 368 20.44 -7.70 -12.04
N PRO A 369 21.21 -6.61 -12.06
CA PRO A 369 21.59 -5.93 -13.30
C PRO A 369 22.56 -6.79 -14.12
N GLU A 370 22.70 -6.46 -15.43
CA GLU A 370 23.49 -7.21 -16.40
C GLU A 370 24.94 -7.53 -15.99
N PRO A 371 25.71 -6.60 -15.37
CA PRO A 371 27.09 -6.90 -14.97
C PRO A 371 27.22 -8.06 -13.97
N TYR A 372 26.21 -8.24 -13.11
CA TYR A 372 26.18 -9.33 -12.11
C TYR A 372 25.51 -10.61 -12.65
N ALA A 373 24.85 -10.52 -13.79
CA ALA A 373 24.19 -11.66 -14.41
C ALA A 373 25.12 -12.47 -15.30
N THR A 374 25.95 -11.78 -16.10
CA THR A 374 26.76 -12.35 -17.16
C THR A 374 28.27 -12.39 -16.88
N CYS A 375 28.72 -11.58 -15.91
CA CYS A 375 30.15 -11.55 -15.52
C CYS A 375 30.32 -12.19 -14.15
N GLU A 376 30.81 -13.41 -14.10
CA GLU A 376 31.20 -14.06 -12.85
C GLU A 376 32.41 -13.39 -12.17
N PHE A 377 33.20 -12.65 -12.96
CA PHE A 377 34.41 -11.97 -12.52
C PHE A 377 34.39 -10.48 -12.92
N ASP A 378 35.03 -9.67 -12.12
CA ASP A 378 35.30 -8.26 -12.44
C ASP A 378 36.43 -8.08 -13.45
N SER A 379 36.78 -6.83 -13.76
CA SER A 379 37.89 -6.48 -14.64
C SER A 379 39.29 -6.93 -14.13
N ASN A 380 39.40 -7.24 -12.84
CA ASN A 380 40.59 -7.67 -12.14
C ASN A 380 40.67 -9.21 -11.95
N GLY A 381 39.66 -9.94 -12.46
CA GLY A 381 39.53 -11.38 -12.30
C GLY A 381 39.05 -11.84 -10.92
N LYS A 382 38.42 -10.96 -10.13
CA LYS A 382 37.85 -11.29 -8.86
C LYS A 382 36.37 -11.66 -9.02
N PRO A 383 35.86 -12.73 -8.38
CA PRO A 383 34.47 -13.12 -8.48
C PRO A 383 33.53 -12.02 -7.94
N ARG A 384 32.49 -11.70 -8.70
CA ARG A 384 31.40 -10.84 -8.22
C ARG A 384 30.52 -11.61 -7.26
N ALA A 385 30.28 -11.05 -6.09
CA ALA A 385 29.48 -11.66 -5.05
C ALA A 385 28.17 -10.89 -4.81
N VAL A 386 27.08 -11.63 -4.70
CA VAL A 386 25.80 -11.11 -4.22
C VAL A 386 25.41 -11.94 -3.01
N VAL A 387 25.37 -11.32 -1.86
CA VAL A 387 25.16 -12.00 -0.57
C VAL A 387 23.96 -11.45 0.18
N ILE A 388 23.45 -12.25 1.11
CA ILE A 388 22.41 -11.85 2.05
C ILE A 388 23.06 -11.64 3.42
N ALA A 389 22.77 -10.53 4.07
CA ALA A 389 23.06 -10.29 5.47
C ALA A 389 21.76 -10.24 6.27
N VAL A 390 21.71 -10.93 7.39
CA VAL A 390 20.55 -10.97 8.28
C VAL A 390 20.97 -10.50 9.67
N ASP A 391 20.27 -9.48 10.19
CA ASP A 391 20.55 -8.87 11.50
C ASP A 391 22.02 -8.48 11.66
N GLY A 392 22.65 -8.00 10.58
CA GLY A 392 24.04 -7.56 10.55
C GLY A 392 25.10 -8.66 10.32
N ALA A 393 24.69 -9.92 10.18
CA ALA A 393 25.58 -11.03 9.86
C ALA A 393 25.36 -11.53 8.42
N GLU A 394 26.44 -11.62 7.63
CA GLU A 394 26.36 -12.27 6.31
C GLU A 394 26.06 -13.76 6.48
N LEU A 395 25.16 -14.28 5.64
CA LEU A 395 24.93 -15.70 5.55
C LEU A 395 26.12 -16.29 4.76
N SER A 396 26.95 -17.08 5.42
CA SER A 396 28.06 -17.79 4.84
C SER A 396 27.91 -19.28 5.00
N LYS A 397 28.48 -20.04 4.08
CA LYS A 397 28.61 -21.50 4.21
C LYS A 397 29.43 -21.87 5.42
#